data_0ef445493e6655bbce41428aac2ae3af
#
_entry.id   0ef445493e6655bbce41428aac2ae3af
#
_cell.length_a   1.000
_cell.length_b   1.000
_cell.length_c   1.000
_cell.angle_alpha   90.00
_cell.angle_beta   90.00
_cell.angle_gamma   90.00
#
_symmetry.space_group_name_H-M   'P 1'
#
loop_
_entity.id
_entity.type
_entity.pdbx_description
1 polymer ?
#
loop_
_entity_poly.entity_id
_entity_poly.type
_entity_poly.pdbx_seq_one_letter_code
_entity_poly.pdbx_strand_id
1 'polypeptide(L)'
;MKILIVDDERDVQALFEQRFRKETREKKVELVFAFSGQDALNYLNEFAHDTPLVLSDINMPGMSGLELLKQIKMQYGHPSPSVMMITAYGDADNFNKAKSLGADDFLTKPVDFNLLKGKLNI
;
A
#
# COMPACT_ATOMS: atom_id res chain seq x y z
N MET A 1 12.57 -2.67 6.56
CA MET A 1 11.74 -2.11 5.46
C MET A 1 10.50 -1.46 6.06
N LYS A 2 10.23 -0.24 5.70
CA LYS A 2 9.03 0.46 6.16
C LYS A 2 7.93 0.32 5.10
N ILE A 3 6.72 -0.08 5.52
CA ILE A 3 5.57 -0.27 4.64
C ILE A 3 4.45 0.63 5.11
N LEU A 4 3.96 1.50 4.24
CA LEU A 4 2.78 2.32 4.49
C LEU A 4 1.55 1.58 3.97
N ILE A 5 0.65 1.21 4.87
CA ILE A 5 -0.59 0.53 4.52
C ILE A 5 -1.73 1.55 4.56
N VAL A 6 -2.44 1.68 3.43
CA VAL A 6 -3.51 2.66 3.27
C VAL A 6 -4.82 1.94 3.05
N ASP A 7 -5.72 2.07 4.01
CA ASP A 7 -7.05 1.45 3.97
C ASP A 7 -7.96 2.21 4.94
N ASP A 8 -9.19 2.52 4.52
CA ASP A 8 -10.13 3.24 5.37
C ASP A 8 -10.76 2.36 6.46
N GLU A 9 -10.63 1.05 6.33
CA GLU A 9 -11.12 0.11 7.35
C GLU A 9 -10.08 -0.05 8.45
N ARG A 10 -10.38 0.46 9.64
CA ARG A 10 -9.42 0.46 10.75
C ARG A 10 -9.08 -0.93 11.26
N ASP A 11 -9.95 -1.91 11.03
CA ASP A 11 -9.69 -3.30 11.43
C ASP A 11 -8.48 -3.91 10.68
N VAL A 12 -8.14 -3.34 9.54
CA VAL A 12 -6.97 -3.77 8.75
C VAL A 12 -5.68 -3.60 9.56
N GLN A 13 -5.59 -2.57 10.38
CA GLN A 13 -4.40 -2.36 11.21
C GLN A 13 -4.12 -3.55 12.12
N ALA A 14 -5.12 -3.98 12.89
CA ALA A 14 -4.93 -5.11 13.80
C ALA A 14 -4.58 -6.39 13.06
N LEU A 15 -5.18 -6.60 11.89
CA LEU A 15 -4.91 -7.78 11.07
C LEU A 15 -3.45 -7.79 10.57
N PHE A 16 -2.99 -6.70 10.03
CA PHE A 16 -1.60 -6.59 9.56
C PHE A 16 -0.62 -6.72 10.73
N GLU A 17 -0.89 -6.08 11.84
CA GLU A 17 -0.01 -6.18 13.02
C GLU A 17 0.10 -7.62 13.52
N GLN A 18 -1.01 -8.37 13.52
CA GLN A 18 -1.01 -9.76 13.92
C GLN A 18 -0.21 -10.63 12.93
N ARG A 19 -0.44 -10.44 11.64
CA ARG A 19 0.19 -11.27 10.60
C ARG A 19 1.67 -10.99 10.43
N PHE A 20 2.11 -9.79 10.75
CA PHE A 20 3.53 -9.40 10.66
C PHE A 20 4.21 -9.33 12.01
N ARG A 21 3.62 -9.91 13.06
CA ARG A 21 4.17 -9.83 14.42
C ARG A 21 5.62 -10.31 14.50
N LYS A 22 5.92 -11.43 13.88
CA LYS A 22 7.27 -11.99 13.88
C LYS A 22 8.25 -11.06 13.19
N GLU A 23 7.91 -10.61 11.99
CA GLU A 23 8.78 -9.75 11.18
C GLU A 23 8.99 -8.40 11.84
N THR A 24 7.97 -7.84 12.47
CA THR A 24 8.08 -6.60 13.22
C THR A 24 8.98 -6.76 14.43
N ARG A 25 8.82 -7.85 15.18
CA ARG A 25 9.65 -8.16 16.34
C ARG A 25 11.11 -8.35 15.95
N GLU A 26 11.35 -8.98 14.80
CA GLU A 26 12.71 -9.20 14.28
C GLU A 26 13.26 -7.97 13.55
N LYS A 27 12.51 -6.88 13.54
CA LYS A 27 12.91 -5.61 12.90
C LYS A 27 13.13 -5.72 11.38
N LYS A 28 12.47 -6.69 10.75
CA LYS A 28 12.50 -6.85 9.30
C LYS A 28 11.57 -5.87 8.62
N VAL A 29 10.44 -5.54 9.25
CA VAL A 29 9.47 -4.56 8.74
C VAL A 29 9.05 -3.60 9.86
N GLU A 30 8.69 -2.40 9.45
CA GLU A 30 7.99 -1.43 10.27
C GLU A 30 6.70 -1.07 9.54
N LEU A 31 5.55 -1.25 10.19
CA LEU A 31 4.25 -0.97 9.58
C LEU A 31 3.78 0.42 10.00
N VAL A 32 3.36 1.20 9.03
CA VAL A 32 2.74 2.51 9.24
C VAL A 32 1.37 2.48 8.58
N PHE A 33 0.36 3.06 9.22
CA PHE A 33 -1.01 3.00 8.74
C PHE A 33 -1.56 4.40 8.44
N ALA A 34 -2.21 4.54 7.29
CA ALA A 34 -2.98 5.72 6.94
C ALA A 34 -4.39 5.26 6.59
N PHE A 35 -5.39 5.99 7.07
CA PHE A 35 -6.79 5.57 6.92
C PHE A 35 -7.51 6.37 5.82
N SER A 36 -6.77 7.13 5.05
CA SER A 36 -7.28 7.84 3.88
C SER A 36 -6.12 8.14 2.93
N GLY A 37 -6.44 8.44 1.68
CA GLY A 37 -5.43 8.85 0.70
C GLY A 37 -4.75 10.15 1.12
N GLN A 38 -5.50 11.10 1.69
CA GLN A 38 -4.93 12.37 2.14
C GLN A 38 -3.93 12.16 3.29
N ASP A 39 -4.28 11.31 4.25
CA ASP A 39 -3.36 10.97 5.35
C ASP A 39 -2.08 10.32 4.81
N ALA A 40 -2.21 9.46 3.81
CA ALA A 40 -1.06 8.82 3.18
C ALA A 40 -0.15 9.86 2.52
N LEU A 41 -0.72 10.82 1.79
CA LEU A 41 0.06 11.88 1.17
C LEU A 41 0.75 12.77 2.20
N ASN A 42 0.04 13.11 3.28
CA ASN A 42 0.62 13.89 4.37
C ASN A 42 1.84 13.19 4.97
N TYR A 43 1.73 11.89 5.18
CA TYR A 43 2.84 11.09 5.69
C TYR A 43 4.01 11.06 4.69
N LEU A 44 3.72 10.83 3.41
CA LEU A 44 4.75 10.75 2.37
C LEU A 44 5.44 12.09 2.12
N ASN A 45 4.75 13.21 2.32
CA ASN A 45 5.36 14.53 2.20
C ASN A 45 6.57 14.69 3.12
N GLU A 46 6.59 13.94 4.22
CA GLU A 46 7.66 14.01 5.21
C GLU A 46 8.62 12.82 5.12
N PHE A 47 8.11 11.63 4.77
CA PHE A 47 8.85 10.38 4.91
C PHE A 47 8.95 9.55 3.62
N ALA A 48 8.78 10.15 2.45
CA ALA A 48 8.75 9.38 1.18
C ALA A 48 10.04 8.59 0.96
N HIS A 49 11.23 9.16 1.23
CA HIS A 49 12.49 8.45 1.00
C HIS A 49 12.76 7.34 1.99
N ASP A 50 12.05 7.34 3.12
CA ASP A 50 12.15 6.28 4.11
C ASP A 50 11.06 5.25 3.97
N THR A 51 10.18 5.39 2.96
CA THR A 51 9.03 4.52 2.74
C THR A 51 9.15 3.84 1.38
N PRO A 52 9.86 2.70 1.31
CA PRO A 52 10.07 2.04 0.02
C PRO A 52 8.81 1.39 -0.57
N LEU A 53 7.78 1.14 0.24
CA LEU A 53 6.57 0.46 -0.23
C LEU A 53 5.32 1.11 0.34
N VAL A 54 4.37 1.40 -0.55
CA VAL A 54 3.00 1.78 -0.20
C VAL A 54 2.08 0.66 -0.66
N LEU A 55 1.26 0.15 0.24
CA LEU A 55 0.27 -0.88 -0.03
C LEU A 55 -1.10 -0.26 0.19
N SER A 56 -1.89 -0.08 -0.88
CA SER A 56 -3.12 0.70 -0.81
C SER A 56 -4.32 -0.05 -1.37
N ASP A 57 -5.43 0.04 -0.65
CA ASP A 57 -6.75 -0.31 -1.19
C ASP A 57 -7.14 0.69 -2.27
N ILE A 58 -7.95 0.24 -3.23
CA ILE A 58 -8.44 1.11 -4.30
C ILE A 58 -9.68 1.87 -3.86
N ASN A 59 -10.64 1.19 -3.25
CA ASN A 59 -11.94 1.79 -2.94
C ASN A 59 -11.93 2.40 -1.53
N MET A 60 -11.78 3.71 -1.48
CA MET A 60 -11.80 4.48 -0.25
C MET A 60 -12.66 5.73 -0.43
N PRO A 61 -13.35 6.21 0.60
CA PRO A 61 -14.10 7.46 0.52
C PRO A 61 -13.14 8.65 0.34
N GLY A 62 -13.60 9.68 -0.34
CA GLY A 62 -12.75 10.81 -0.67
C GLY A 62 -11.77 10.44 -1.77
N MET A 63 -10.48 10.53 -1.48
CA MET A 63 -9.45 10.15 -2.44
C MET A 63 -9.40 8.63 -2.58
N SER A 64 -9.61 8.11 -3.79
CA SER A 64 -9.48 6.68 -4.07
C SER A 64 -8.01 6.26 -4.08
N GLY A 65 -7.77 4.93 -4.00
CA GLY A 65 -6.42 4.41 -4.14
C GLY A 65 -5.81 4.71 -5.51
N LEU A 66 -6.63 4.78 -6.56
CA LEU A 66 -6.15 5.16 -7.90
C LEU A 66 -5.65 6.59 -7.93
N GLU A 67 -6.38 7.50 -7.31
CA GLU A 67 -5.97 8.90 -7.22
C GLU A 67 -4.70 9.03 -6.38
N LEU A 68 -4.61 8.30 -5.27
CA LEU A 68 -3.41 8.28 -4.45
C LEU A 68 -2.20 7.80 -5.27
N LEU A 69 -2.36 6.72 -6.02
CA LEU A 69 -1.30 6.18 -6.89
C LEU A 69 -0.82 7.24 -7.88
N LYS A 70 -1.76 7.91 -8.54
CA LYS A 70 -1.44 8.98 -9.47
C LYS A 70 -0.64 10.08 -8.81
N GLN A 71 -1.07 10.54 -7.64
CA GLN A 71 -0.39 11.59 -6.90
C GLN A 71 1.04 11.19 -6.51
N ILE A 72 1.22 9.96 -6.05
CA ILE A 72 2.54 9.47 -5.66
C ILE A 72 3.48 9.48 -6.87
N LYS A 73 3.02 8.94 -8.00
CA LYS A 73 3.86 8.86 -9.20
C LYS A 73 4.18 10.23 -9.79
N MET A 74 3.28 11.20 -9.63
CA MET A 74 3.51 12.57 -10.09
C MET A 74 4.45 13.35 -9.18
N GLN A 75 4.33 13.18 -7.86
CA GLN A 75 5.09 13.98 -6.89
C GLN A 75 6.50 13.47 -6.66
N TYR A 76 6.68 12.15 -6.71
CA TYR A 76 7.94 11.51 -6.33
C TYR A 76 8.55 10.80 -7.52
N GLY A 77 9.23 11.47 -8.40
CA GLY A 77 9.87 10.87 -9.59
C GLY A 77 10.64 9.58 -9.27
N HIS A 78 11.86 9.45 -9.74
CA HIS A 78 12.68 8.28 -9.42
C HIS A 78 13.83 8.67 -8.47
N PRO A 79 14.06 7.90 -7.37
CA PRO A 79 13.26 6.76 -6.94
C PRO A 79 11.99 7.23 -6.23
N SER A 80 10.84 6.70 -6.64
CA SER A 80 9.59 6.90 -5.92
C SER A 80 9.32 5.68 -5.04
N PRO A 81 8.45 5.78 -4.02
CA PRO A 81 7.99 4.59 -3.34
C PRO A 81 7.35 3.62 -4.34
N SER A 82 7.61 2.34 -4.20
CA SER A 82 6.85 1.34 -4.95
C SER A 82 5.42 1.33 -4.42
N VAL A 83 4.44 1.18 -5.32
CA VAL A 83 3.03 1.15 -4.94
C VAL A 83 2.43 -0.18 -5.35
N MET A 84 1.96 -0.93 -4.37
CA MET A 84 1.25 -2.18 -4.58
C MET A 84 -0.22 -1.93 -4.28
N MET A 85 -1.09 -2.27 -5.24
CA MET A 85 -2.53 -2.03 -5.12
C MET A 85 -3.26 -3.29 -4.69
N ILE A 86 -4.23 -3.13 -3.80
CA ILE A 86 -5.11 -4.22 -3.37
C ILE A 86 -6.44 -4.05 -4.10
N THR A 87 -6.77 -5.02 -4.96
CA THR A 87 -7.96 -4.95 -5.82
C THR A 87 -8.98 -5.99 -5.41
N ALA A 88 -10.27 -5.71 -5.68
CA ALA A 88 -11.30 -6.71 -5.53
C ALA A 88 -11.13 -7.78 -6.61
N TYR A 89 -11.41 -9.03 -6.27
CA TYR A 89 -11.36 -10.13 -7.22
C TYR A 89 -12.35 -9.87 -8.37
N GLY A 90 -11.86 -10.00 -9.59
CA GLY A 90 -12.68 -9.81 -10.78
C GLY A 90 -12.87 -8.36 -11.21
N ASP A 91 -12.26 -7.39 -10.54
CA ASP A 91 -12.37 -5.98 -10.91
C ASP A 91 -11.31 -5.61 -11.94
N ALA A 92 -11.53 -6.02 -13.19
CA ALA A 92 -10.59 -5.80 -14.27
C ALA A 92 -10.44 -4.32 -14.62
N ASP A 93 -11.49 -3.51 -14.48
CA ASP A 93 -11.42 -2.09 -14.81
C ASP A 93 -10.45 -1.34 -13.88
N ASN A 94 -10.56 -1.55 -12.58
CA ASN A 94 -9.66 -0.91 -11.63
C ASN A 94 -8.24 -1.47 -11.74
N PHE A 95 -8.10 -2.76 -12.00
CA PHE A 95 -6.79 -3.35 -12.25
C PHE A 95 -6.10 -2.67 -13.44
N ASN A 96 -6.81 -2.53 -14.56
CA ASN A 96 -6.25 -1.92 -15.76
C ASN A 96 -5.91 -0.46 -15.56
N LYS A 97 -6.76 0.29 -14.86
CA LYS A 97 -6.50 1.70 -14.52
C LYS A 97 -5.26 1.84 -13.65
N ALA A 98 -5.14 1.00 -12.61
CA ALA A 98 -3.98 1.03 -11.71
C ALA A 98 -2.70 0.70 -12.48
N LYS A 99 -2.77 -0.28 -13.36
CA LYS A 99 -1.61 -0.66 -14.18
C LYS A 99 -1.18 0.50 -15.08
N SER A 100 -2.13 1.18 -15.73
CA SER A 100 -1.81 2.32 -16.59
C SER A 100 -1.27 3.52 -15.82
N LEU A 101 -1.62 3.67 -14.54
CA LEU A 101 -1.12 4.72 -13.68
C LEU A 101 0.24 4.40 -13.04
N GLY A 102 0.80 3.23 -13.33
CA GLY A 102 2.15 2.88 -12.90
C GLY A 102 2.25 2.09 -11.61
N ALA A 103 1.19 1.38 -11.20
CA ALA A 103 1.28 0.48 -10.06
C ALA A 103 2.38 -0.56 -10.29
N ASP A 104 3.16 -0.81 -9.24
CA ASP A 104 4.32 -1.70 -9.34
C ASP A 104 3.94 -3.17 -9.15
N ASP A 105 2.88 -3.45 -8.41
CA ASP A 105 2.40 -4.81 -8.19
C ASP A 105 0.95 -4.78 -7.70
N PHE A 106 0.35 -5.95 -7.58
CA PHE A 106 -1.06 -6.11 -7.21
C PHE A 106 -1.25 -7.29 -6.27
N LEU A 107 -2.26 -7.16 -5.39
CA LEU A 107 -2.82 -8.24 -4.60
C LEU A 107 -4.34 -8.20 -4.76
N THR A 108 -4.98 -9.36 -4.71
CA THR A 108 -6.45 -9.42 -4.70
C THR A 108 -6.95 -9.65 -3.27
N LYS A 109 -8.13 -9.12 -2.96
CA LYS A 109 -8.79 -9.38 -1.66
C LYS A 109 -9.46 -10.76 -1.68
N PRO A 110 -9.43 -11.47 -0.56
CA PRO A 110 -8.75 -11.16 0.69
C PRO A 110 -7.23 -11.32 0.55
N VAL A 111 -6.46 -10.51 1.28
CA VAL A 111 -5.00 -10.53 1.17
C VAL A 111 -4.45 -11.87 1.62
N ASP A 112 -3.67 -12.50 0.75
CA ASP A 112 -2.89 -13.69 1.11
C ASP A 112 -1.54 -13.21 1.67
N PHE A 113 -1.39 -13.28 2.98
CA PHE A 113 -0.20 -12.78 3.66
C PHE A 113 1.05 -13.58 3.33
N ASN A 114 0.92 -14.86 3.06
CA ASN A 114 2.07 -15.66 2.63
C ASN A 114 2.57 -15.21 1.26
N LEU A 115 1.65 -14.96 0.34
CA LEU A 115 2.00 -14.43 -0.97
C LEU A 115 2.65 -13.04 -0.85
N LEU A 116 2.09 -12.17 -0.02
CA LEU A 116 2.65 -10.84 0.21
C LEU A 116 4.07 -10.93 0.76
N LYS A 117 4.29 -11.75 1.78
CA LYS A 117 5.62 -11.93 2.37
C LYS A 117 6.61 -12.48 1.35
N GLY A 118 6.16 -13.40 0.48
CA GLY A 118 6.99 -13.93 -0.60
C GLY A 118 7.42 -12.84 -1.58
N LYS A 119 6.49 -11.95 -1.95
CA LYS A 119 6.80 -10.82 -2.82
C LYS A 119 7.81 -9.86 -2.19
N LEU A 120 7.81 -9.74 -0.88
CA LEU A 120 8.71 -8.85 -0.13
C LEU A 120 10.01 -9.53 0.32
N ASN A 121 10.16 -10.81 0.09
CA ASN A 121 11.32 -11.62 0.53
C ASN A 121 11.52 -11.59 2.05
N ILE A 122 10.44 -11.73 2.78
CA ILE A 122 10.51 -11.73 4.24
C ILE A 122 9.84 -12.96 4.87
#